data_0e729e2110138e39ecb8ff425e63ff43
#
_entry.id   0e729e2110138e39ecb8ff425e63ff43
#
_cell.length_a   1.000
_cell.length_b   1.000
_cell.length_c   1.000
_cell.angle_alpha   90.00
_cell.angle_beta   90.00
_cell.angle_gamma   90.00
#
_symmetry.space_group_name_H-M   'P 1'
#
loop_
_entity.id
_entity.type
_entity.pdbx_description
1 polymer ?
#
loop_
_entity_poly.entity_id
_entity_poly.type
_entity_poly.pdbx_seq_one_letter_code
_entity_poly.pdbx_strand_id
1 'polypeptide(L)'
;ISISLPPNLLDCRPFIWTGYHISLFFNYILDLSKGYDHIWMQFKRKLRGDIERARKRGVYVEEGHKEELSFIYDALIERYQEQNRAVYVPKNYLFDLYDEFYPQNLRIFVAKYENELVGGLVALCYKNKISFWIGAAKSNVSGVSPNDLVQWEAIKWACKHGFKYYEEIGAGTERLVQFKAKYNPTLSVCFSAKKYSSLLIKLIELSYEKKLRRLLRI
;
A
#
# COMPACT_ATOMS: atom_id res chain seq x y z
N ILE A 1 -21.53 5.18 -6.00
CA ILE A 1 -20.62 6.02 -5.20
C ILE A 1 -20.00 5.14 -4.14
N SER A 2 -18.69 5.18 -4.00
CA SER A 2 -17.95 4.49 -2.93
C SER A 2 -16.99 5.49 -2.29
N ILE A 3 -16.98 5.54 -0.96
CA ILE A 3 -16.19 6.48 -0.16
C ILE A 3 -15.48 5.69 0.92
N SER A 4 -14.15 5.80 1.00
CA SER A 4 -13.39 5.32 2.16
C SER A 4 -13.41 6.39 3.24
N LEU A 5 -13.91 6.05 4.42
CA LEU A 5 -14.01 6.98 5.52
C LEU A 5 -12.68 7.06 6.30
N PRO A 6 -12.32 8.23 6.83
CA PRO A 6 -11.12 8.36 7.66
C PRO A 6 -11.17 7.41 8.87
N PRO A 7 -10.03 6.87 9.33
CA PRO A 7 -10.01 5.93 10.46
C PRO A 7 -10.66 6.47 11.75
N ASN A 8 -10.64 7.79 11.93
CA ASN A 8 -11.20 8.42 13.13
C ASN A 8 -12.71 8.72 13.03
N LEU A 9 -13.35 8.45 11.88
CA LEU A 9 -14.78 8.64 11.70
C LEU A 9 -15.50 7.36 12.09
N LEU A 10 -15.82 7.23 13.38
CA LEU A 10 -16.50 6.04 13.92
C LEU A 10 -18.02 6.11 13.77
N ASP A 11 -18.57 7.32 13.75
CA ASP A 11 -20.02 7.49 13.59
C ASP A 11 -20.43 7.45 12.12
N CYS A 12 -20.79 6.28 11.64
CA CYS A 12 -21.27 6.05 10.28
C CYS A 12 -22.78 6.24 10.10
N ARG A 13 -23.54 6.57 11.17
CA ARG A 13 -25.01 6.71 11.11
C ARG A 13 -25.51 7.69 10.07
N PRO A 14 -24.89 8.88 9.87
CA PRO A 14 -25.33 9.82 8.83
C PRO A 14 -25.32 9.20 7.43
N PHE A 15 -24.34 8.37 7.15
CA PHE A 15 -24.25 7.65 5.87
C PHE A 15 -25.35 6.58 5.75
N ILE A 16 -25.63 5.84 6.84
CA ILE A 16 -26.69 4.84 6.87
C ILE A 16 -28.04 5.49 6.62
N TRP A 17 -28.33 6.60 7.30
CA TRP A 17 -29.59 7.33 7.15
C TRP A 17 -29.80 7.90 5.74
N THR A 18 -28.71 8.19 5.04
CA THR A 18 -28.77 8.66 3.63
C THR A 18 -28.66 7.51 2.61
N GLY A 19 -28.82 6.26 3.06
CA GLY A 19 -28.93 5.08 2.20
C GLY A 19 -27.61 4.48 1.72
N TYR A 20 -26.50 4.77 2.42
CA TYR A 20 -25.24 4.07 2.17
C TYR A 20 -25.16 2.75 2.93
N HIS A 21 -24.55 1.77 2.31
CA HIS A 21 -24.14 0.54 2.97
C HIS A 21 -22.74 0.72 3.55
N ILE A 22 -22.58 0.41 4.83
CA ILE A 22 -21.30 0.48 5.52
C ILE A 22 -20.65 -0.90 5.52
N SER A 23 -19.36 -0.93 5.15
CA SER A 23 -18.53 -2.13 5.21
C SER A 23 -17.25 -1.82 5.99
N LEU A 24 -16.74 -2.82 6.70
CA LEU A 24 -15.48 -2.75 7.41
C LEU A 24 -14.33 -3.11 6.47
N PHE A 25 -13.22 -2.40 6.61
CA PHE A 25 -11.94 -2.85 6.10
C PHE A 25 -10.83 -2.52 7.11
N PHE A 26 -9.66 -3.04 6.87
CA PHE A 26 -8.56 -2.94 7.82
C PHE A 26 -7.32 -2.40 7.13
N ASN A 27 -6.63 -1.50 7.82
CA ASN A 27 -5.31 -1.03 7.47
C ASN A 27 -4.35 -1.30 8.63
N TYR A 28 -3.07 -1.23 8.36
CA TYR A 28 -2.04 -1.27 9.38
C TYR A 28 -1.37 0.10 9.53
N ILE A 29 -1.09 0.48 10.77
CA ILE A 29 -0.47 1.76 11.09
C ILE A 29 0.76 1.52 11.95
N LEU A 30 1.88 2.13 11.56
CA LEU A 30 3.06 2.28 12.39
C LEU A 30 3.07 3.68 12.99
N ASP A 31 3.22 3.78 14.30
CA ASP A 31 3.45 5.05 15.00
C ASP A 31 4.92 5.42 14.88
N LEU A 32 5.19 6.52 14.15
CA LEU A 32 6.54 7.01 13.89
C LEU A 32 7.07 7.97 14.97
N SER A 33 6.25 8.32 15.96
CA SER A 33 6.57 9.35 16.96
C SER A 33 7.82 9.06 17.79
N LYS A 34 8.18 7.77 17.93
CA LYS A 34 9.36 7.32 18.67
C LYS A 34 10.64 7.22 17.82
N GLY A 35 10.53 7.58 16.54
CA GLY A 35 11.66 7.55 15.61
C GLY A 35 11.95 6.18 15.00
N TYR A 36 12.73 6.19 13.93
CA TYR A 36 12.96 4.99 13.12
C TYR A 36 13.80 3.91 13.83
N ASP A 37 14.67 4.25 14.78
CA ASP A 37 15.46 3.25 15.54
C ASP A 37 14.54 2.40 16.42
N HIS A 38 13.55 3.03 17.08
CA HIS A 38 12.56 2.31 17.85
C HIS A 38 11.72 1.38 16.96
N ILE A 39 11.29 1.86 15.80
CA ILE A 39 10.52 1.08 14.84
C ILE A 39 11.34 -0.12 14.33
N TRP A 40 12.62 0.09 14.02
CA TRP A 40 13.53 -0.97 13.63
C TRP A 40 13.59 -2.11 14.65
N MET A 41 13.66 -1.77 15.92
CA MET A 41 13.69 -2.77 16.99
C MET A 41 12.37 -3.55 17.13
N GLN A 42 11.25 -2.96 16.76
CA GLN A 42 9.94 -3.62 16.76
C GLN A 42 9.76 -4.61 15.61
N PHE A 43 10.49 -4.48 14.52
CA PHE A 43 10.40 -5.39 13.36
C PHE A 43 10.77 -6.81 13.76
N LYS A 44 10.07 -7.79 13.18
CA LYS A 44 10.46 -9.20 13.34
C LYS A 44 11.92 -9.41 12.92
N ARG A 45 12.66 -10.24 13.64
CA ARG A 45 14.08 -10.53 13.37
C ARG A 45 14.34 -10.92 11.91
N LYS A 46 13.43 -11.73 11.33
CA LYS A 46 13.54 -12.14 9.92
C LYS A 46 13.51 -10.94 8.99
N LEU A 47 12.58 -9.99 9.18
CA LEU A 47 12.47 -8.79 8.34
C LEU A 47 13.76 -7.97 8.38
N ARG A 48 14.31 -7.74 9.59
CA ARG A 48 15.58 -7.01 9.75
C ARG A 48 16.70 -7.72 8.99
N GLY A 49 16.78 -9.04 9.11
CA GLY A 49 17.77 -9.85 8.39
C GLY A 49 17.60 -9.81 6.86
N ASP A 50 16.36 -9.76 6.37
CA ASP A 50 16.08 -9.66 4.93
C ASP A 50 16.47 -8.28 4.38
N ILE A 51 16.20 -7.19 5.13
CA ILE A 51 16.61 -5.82 4.78
C ILE A 51 18.15 -5.70 4.75
N GLU A 52 18.83 -6.19 5.80
CA GLU A 52 20.30 -6.15 5.87
C GLU A 52 20.94 -6.99 4.74
N ARG A 53 20.34 -8.13 4.39
CA ARG A 53 20.81 -8.95 3.28
C ARG A 53 20.68 -8.21 1.96
N ALA A 54 19.57 -7.49 1.73
CA ALA A 54 19.39 -6.70 0.52
C ALA A 54 20.48 -5.64 0.38
N ARG A 55 20.76 -4.89 1.46
CA ARG A 55 21.84 -3.89 1.49
C ARG A 55 23.23 -4.49 1.23
N LYS A 56 23.55 -5.59 1.93
CA LYS A 56 24.84 -6.28 1.76
C LYS A 56 25.07 -6.80 0.34
N ARG A 57 24.00 -7.09 -0.38
CA ARG A 57 24.06 -7.50 -1.79
C ARG A 57 24.10 -6.34 -2.77
N GLY A 58 24.17 -5.11 -2.28
CA GLY A 58 24.30 -3.93 -3.13
C GLY A 58 22.98 -3.33 -3.59
N VAL A 59 21.83 -3.77 -3.05
CA VAL A 59 20.58 -3.08 -3.33
C VAL A 59 20.54 -1.79 -2.52
N TYR A 60 20.26 -0.67 -3.17
CA TYR A 60 20.10 0.62 -2.54
C TYR A 60 18.75 1.25 -2.93
N VAL A 61 18.32 2.26 -2.15
CA VAL A 61 17.04 2.94 -2.35
C VAL A 61 17.28 4.44 -2.42
N GLU A 62 16.61 5.07 -3.35
CA GLU A 62 16.59 6.53 -3.53
C GLU A 62 15.18 7.05 -3.76
N GLU A 63 14.99 8.36 -3.67
CA GLU A 63 13.75 9.00 -4.12
C GLU A 63 13.66 8.88 -5.64
N GLY A 64 12.49 8.45 -6.13
CA GLY A 64 12.22 8.34 -7.56
C GLY A 64 11.42 9.52 -8.09
N HIS A 65 11.32 9.59 -9.41
CA HIS A 65 10.63 10.62 -10.16
C HIS A 65 9.60 10.02 -11.12
N LYS A 66 9.11 10.82 -12.06
CA LYS A 66 8.04 10.43 -13.00
C LYS A 66 8.44 9.24 -13.89
N GLU A 67 9.71 9.21 -14.26
CA GLU A 67 10.29 8.21 -15.17
C GLU A 67 10.16 6.78 -14.63
N GLU A 68 10.30 6.62 -13.30
CA GLU A 68 10.23 5.30 -12.67
C GLU A 68 8.80 4.80 -12.44
N LEU A 69 7.78 5.66 -12.59
CA LEU A 69 6.38 5.25 -12.43
C LEU A 69 5.98 4.14 -13.38
N SER A 70 6.49 4.16 -14.62
CA SER A 70 6.20 3.10 -15.59
C SER A 70 6.68 1.74 -15.10
N PHE A 71 7.90 1.67 -14.58
CA PHE A 71 8.46 0.44 -14.00
C PHE A 71 7.61 -0.08 -12.83
N ILE A 72 7.26 0.82 -11.88
CA ILE A 72 6.45 0.44 -10.71
C ILE A 72 5.09 -0.10 -11.14
N TYR A 73 4.46 0.56 -12.12
CA TYR A 73 3.15 0.15 -12.61
C TYR A 73 3.22 -1.19 -13.37
N ASP A 74 4.21 -1.36 -14.24
CA ASP A 74 4.37 -2.59 -15.02
C ASP A 74 4.71 -3.79 -14.10
N ALA A 75 5.57 -3.60 -13.10
CA ALA A 75 5.83 -4.60 -12.08
C ALA A 75 4.58 -4.93 -11.22
N LEU A 76 3.71 -3.94 -10.97
CA LEU A 76 2.42 -4.17 -10.31
C LEU A 76 1.49 -5.03 -11.17
N ILE A 77 1.37 -4.72 -12.48
CA ILE A 77 0.57 -5.49 -13.43
C ILE A 77 1.02 -6.95 -13.45
N GLU A 78 2.32 -7.20 -13.64
CA GLU A 78 2.89 -8.55 -13.65
C GLU A 78 2.54 -9.29 -12.35
N ARG A 79 2.71 -8.63 -11.21
CA ARG A 79 2.42 -9.21 -9.89
C ARG A 79 0.95 -9.55 -9.69
N TYR A 80 0.02 -8.76 -10.24
CA TYR A 80 -1.42 -9.03 -10.17
C TYR A 80 -1.81 -10.15 -11.14
N GLN A 81 -1.21 -10.19 -12.33
CA GLN A 81 -1.42 -11.28 -13.31
C GLN A 81 -0.99 -12.64 -12.76
N GLU A 82 0.18 -12.74 -12.09
CA GLU A 82 0.62 -13.95 -11.39
C GLU A 82 -0.39 -14.46 -10.34
N GLN A 83 -1.22 -13.55 -9.81
CA GLN A 83 -2.25 -13.83 -8.82
C GLN A 83 -3.65 -13.99 -9.44
N ASN A 84 -3.78 -14.02 -10.77
CA ASN A 84 -5.05 -14.00 -11.49
C ASN A 84 -5.97 -12.83 -11.05
N ARG A 85 -5.39 -11.65 -10.81
CA ARG A 85 -6.10 -10.44 -10.39
C ARG A 85 -5.90 -9.33 -11.41
N ALA A 86 -6.88 -8.43 -11.50
CA ALA A 86 -6.78 -7.22 -12.32
C ALA A 86 -6.33 -6.02 -11.48
N VAL A 87 -5.54 -5.13 -12.08
CA VAL A 87 -5.25 -3.80 -11.52
C VAL A 87 -6.35 -2.85 -11.98
N TYR A 88 -7.03 -2.22 -11.03
CA TYR A 88 -8.15 -1.31 -11.33
C TYR A 88 -7.71 0.15 -11.49
N VAL A 89 -6.49 0.48 -11.12
CA VAL A 89 -5.93 1.83 -11.28
C VAL A 89 -5.37 1.94 -12.69
N PRO A 90 -5.89 2.82 -13.57
CA PRO A 90 -5.33 3.03 -14.89
C PRO A 90 -3.92 3.64 -14.81
N LYS A 91 -3.05 3.30 -15.75
CA LYS A 91 -1.69 3.85 -15.81
C LYS A 91 -1.70 5.38 -15.86
N ASN A 92 -2.53 5.96 -16.73
CA ASN A 92 -2.64 7.40 -16.88
C ASN A 92 -3.03 8.10 -15.57
N TYR A 93 -3.97 7.52 -14.81
CA TYR A 93 -4.38 8.06 -13.52
C TYR A 93 -3.21 8.18 -12.52
N LEU A 94 -2.27 7.23 -12.55
CA LEU A 94 -1.06 7.30 -11.71
C LEU A 94 -0.18 8.49 -12.11
N PHE A 95 -0.04 8.74 -13.41
CA PHE A 95 0.72 9.88 -13.93
C PHE A 95 0.05 11.22 -13.65
N ASP A 96 -1.28 11.30 -13.81
CA ASP A 96 -2.06 12.48 -13.48
C ASP A 96 -1.93 12.84 -12.01
N LEU A 97 -1.97 11.83 -11.12
CA LEU A 97 -1.73 12.04 -9.69
C LEU A 97 -0.31 12.53 -9.39
N TYR A 98 0.68 12.05 -10.12
CA TYR A 98 2.04 12.55 -9.96
C TYR A 98 2.11 14.03 -10.33
N ASP A 99 1.57 14.43 -11.47
CA ASP A 99 1.63 15.81 -11.95
C ASP A 99 0.94 16.79 -10.99
N GLU A 100 -0.15 16.35 -10.33
CA GLU A 100 -0.91 17.20 -9.40
C GLU A 100 -0.32 17.22 -7.98
N PHE A 101 0.26 16.13 -7.51
CA PHE A 101 0.57 15.93 -6.09
C PHE A 101 2.05 15.85 -5.74
N TYR A 102 2.92 15.62 -6.73
CA TYR A 102 4.37 15.59 -6.48
C TYR A 102 4.93 17.02 -6.40
N PRO A 103 5.87 17.30 -5.51
CA PRO A 103 6.40 16.42 -4.47
C PRO A 103 5.67 16.50 -3.12
N GLN A 104 4.67 17.37 -2.95
CA GLN A 104 4.10 17.70 -1.64
C GLN A 104 3.29 16.54 -1.04
N ASN A 105 2.40 15.95 -1.84
CA ASN A 105 1.45 14.95 -1.38
C ASN A 105 1.65 13.56 -1.99
N LEU A 106 2.63 13.41 -2.88
CA LEU A 106 3.03 12.14 -3.45
C LEU A 106 4.55 12.00 -3.41
N ARG A 107 5.04 10.84 -3.01
CA ARG A 107 6.46 10.47 -2.99
C ARG A 107 6.66 9.13 -3.67
N ILE A 108 7.82 8.99 -4.29
CA ILE A 108 8.23 7.75 -4.95
C ILE A 108 9.55 7.33 -4.33
N PHE A 109 9.68 6.05 -4.02
CA PHE A 109 10.93 5.43 -3.60
C PHE A 109 11.22 4.26 -4.51
N VAL A 110 12.44 4.16 -5.01
CA VAL A 110 12.86 3.10 -5.92
C VAL A 110 14.07 2.36 -5.37
N ALA A 111 14.05 1.05 -5.54
CA ALA A 111 15.21 0.20 -5.27
C ALA A 111 15.96 -0.06 -6.58
N LYS A 112 17.27 0.05 -6.52
CA LYS A 112 18.19 -0.25 -7.61
C LYS A 112 19.22 -1.29 -7.18
N TYR A 113 19.61 -2.11 -8.14
CA TYR A 113 20.72 -3.04 -8.04
C TYR A 113 21.53 -2.94 -9.34
N GLU A 114 22.84 -2.70 -9.24
CA GLU A 114 23.70 -2.45 -10.42
C GLU A 114 23.13 -1.38 -11.38
N ASN A 115 22.53 -0.32 -10.79
CA ASN A 115 21.82 0.78 -11.47
C ASN A 115 20.50 0.42 -12.16
N GLU A 116 20.08 -0.86 -12.12
CA GLU A 116 18.81 -1.30 -12.67
C GLU A 116 17.69 -1.23 -11.62
N LEU A 117 16.48 -0.84 -12.05
CA LEU A 117 15.30 -0.80 -11.19
C LEU A 117 14.85 -2.23 -10.82
N VAL A 118 14.79 -2.52 -9.53
CA VAL A 118 14.39 -3.83 -9.01
C VAL A 118 13.16 -3.77 -8.10
N GLY A 119 12.69 -2.58 -7.76
CA GLY A 119 11.51 -2.39 -6.95
C GLY A 119 11.14 -0.94 -6.81
N GLY A 120 9.93 -0.66 -6.36
CA GLY A 120 9.48 0.70 -6.10
C GLY A 120 8.18 0.78 -5.33
N LEU A 121 7.93 1.97 -4.82
CA LEU A 121 6.80 2.29 -3.97
C LEU A 121 6.34 3.72 -4.26
N VAL A 122 5.02 3.90 -4.41
CA VAL A 122 4.36 5.20 -4.44
C VAL A 122 3.64 5.39 -3.13
N ALA A 123 3.95 6.47 -2.43
CA ALA A 123 3.34 6.86 -1.17
C ALA A 123 2.56 8.15 -1.31
N LEU A 124 1.41 8.22 -0.64
CA LEU A 124 0.59 9.42 -0.54
C LEU A 124 0.84 10.07 0.82
N CYS A 125 1.09 11.38 0.80
CA CYS A 125 1.41 12.17 1.98
C CYS A 125 0.28 13.16 2.26
N TYR A 126 -0.26 13.14 3.48
CA TYR A 126 -1.26 14.11 3.89
C TYR A 126 -1.15 14.44 5.38
N LYS A 127 -1.00 15.72 5.71
CA LYS A 127 -0.78 16.20 7.09
C LYS A 127 0.40 15.47 7.73
N ASN A 128 0.14 14.67 8.75
CA ASN A 128 1.15 13.95 9.53
C ASN A 128 1.22 12.45 9.20
N LYS A 129 0.59 12.02 8.09
CA LYS A 129 0.52 10.62 7.66
C LYS A 129 1.09 10.42 6.26
N ILE A 130 1.88 9.38 6.11
CA ILE A 130 2.31 8.83 4.83
C ILE A 130 1.66 7.45 4.65
N SER A 131 1.06 7.22 3.50
CA SER A 131 0.34 5.97 3.20
C SER A 131 1.02 5.24 2.05
N PHE A 132 1.44 4.01 2.26
CA PHE A 132 1.88 3.13 1.19
C PHE A 132 0.68 2.77 0.31
N TRP A 133 0.67 3.26 -0.90
CA TRP A 133 -0.46 3.09 -1.82
C TRP A 133 -0.20 2.00 -2.87
N ILE A 134 0.84 2.16 -3.68
CA ILE A 134 1.23 1.21 -4.73
C ILE A 134 2.68 0.81 -4.52
N GLY A 135 2.99 -0.46 -4.67
CA GLY A 135 4.36 -0.92 -4.67
C GLY A 135 4.49 -2.31 -5.27
N ALA A 136 5.57 -2.50 -5.98
CA ALA A 136 5.92 -3.78 -6.57
C ALA A 136 7.44 -3.93 -6.63
N ALA A 137 7.88 -5.18 -6.71
CA ALA A 137 9.27 -5.51 -6.98
C ALA A 137 9.33 -6.56 -8.09
N LYS A 138 10.27 -6.34 -8.98
CA LYS A 138 10.68 -7.29 -10.00
C LYS A 138 12.15 -7.61 -9.72
N SER A 139 12.40 -8.56 -8.82
CA SER A 139 13.76 -8.86 -8.41
C SER A 139 14.33 -10.01 -9.21
N ASN A 140 15.37 -9.73 -9.97
CA ASN A 140 16.26 -10.73 -10.57
C ASN A 140 17.38 -11.14 -9.58
N VAL A 141 17.43 -10.53 -8.39
CA VAL A 141 18.47 -10.81 -7.38
C VAL A 141 18.00 -11.95 -6.49
N SER A 142 18.58 -13.14 -6.67
CA SER A 142 18.22 -14.33 -5.92
C SER A 142 18.28 -14.11 -4.40
N GLY A 143 17.21 -14.47 -3.71
CA GLY A 143 17.12 -14.43 -2.25
C GLY A 143 17.08 -13.03 -1.63
N VAL A 144 16.72 -11.99 -2.41
CA VAL A 144 16.55 -10.61 -1.95
C VAL A 144 15.11 -10.16 -2.20
N SER A 145 14.53 -9.50 -1.20
CA SER A 145 13.24 -8.82 -1.32
C SER A 145 13.46 -7.30 -1.33
N PRO A 146 13.53 -6.66 -2.51
CA PRO A 146 13.70 -5.20 -2.58
C PRO A 146 12.57 -4.44 -1.90
N ASN A 147 11.35 -4.95 -1.92
CA ASN A 147 10.19 -4.31 -1.30
C ASN A 147 10.38 -4.00 0.18
N ASP A 148 11.03 -4.89 0.93
CA ASP A 148 11.25 -4.70 2.35
C ASP A 148 12.23 -3.56 2.61
N LEU A 149 13.26 -3.45 1.78
CA LEU A 149 14.21 -2.37 1.87
C LEU A 149 13.60 -1.04 1.45
N VAL A 150 12.85 -0.99 0.32
CA VAL A 150 12.15 0.22 -0.13
C VAL A 150 11.21 0.74 0.95
N GLN A 151 10.42 -0.15 1.54
CA GLN A 151 9.47 0.21 2.58
C GLN A 151 10.17 0.72 3.85
N TRP A 152 11.28 0.10 4.23
CA TRP A 152 12.09 0.58 5.35
C TRP A 152 12.69 1.97 5.10
N GLU A 153 13.23 2.23 3.90
CA GLU A 153 13.77 3.54 3.56
C GLU A 153 12.67 4.62 3.52
N ALA A 154 11.48 4.29 3.01
CA ALA A 154 10.31 5.18 3.05
C ALA A 154 9.89 5.50 4.50
N ILE A 155 9.90 4.52 5.40
CA ILE A 155 9.62 4.73 6.84
C ILE A 155 10.68 5.65 7.47
N LYS A 156 11.95 5.42 7.20
CA LYS A 156 13.03 6.30 7.71
C LYS A 156 12.89 7.73 7.20
N TRP A 157 12.60 7.86 5.91
CA TRP A 157 12.35 9.15 5.27
C TRP A 157 11.18 9.87 5.97
N ALA A 158 10.07 9.17 6.19
CA ALA A 158 8.90 9.72 6.85
C ALA A 158 9.22 10.20 8.29
N CYS A 159 9.96 9.43 9.08
CA CYS A 159 10.41 9.84 10.41
C CYS A 159 11.25 11.13 10.35
N LYS A 160 12.21 11.21 9.40
CA LYS A 160 13.08 12.39 9.25
C LYS A 160 12.32 13.65 8.81
N HIS A 161 11.19 13.49 8.11
CA HIS A 161 10.35 14.59 7.63
C HIS A 161 9.17 14.90 8.56
N GLY A 162 9.16 14.36 9.79
CA GLY A 162 8.21 14.73 10.82
C GLY A 162 6.83 14.11 10.69
N PHE A 163 6.67 13.10 9.84
CA PHE A 163 5.43 12.32 9.79
C PHE A 163 5.27 11.51 11.09
N LYS A 164 4.03 11.43 11.58
CA LYS A 164 3.70 10.69 12.80
C LYS A 164 3.20 9.28 12.55
N TYR A 165 2.68 9.02 11.36
CA TYR A 165 2.07 7.75 11.03
C TYR A 165 2.51 7.26 9.65
N TYR A 166 2.85 5.97 9.57
CA TYR A 166 3.02 5.26 8.32
C TYR A 166 1.88 4.24 8.19
N GLU A 167 1.06 4.39 7.15
CA GLU A 167 -0.11 3.54 6.90
C GLU A 167 0.16 2.57 5.76
N GLU A 168 -0.08 1.29 6.01
CA GLU A 168 -0.12 0.25 5.01
C GLU A 168 -1.57 -0.04 4.63
N ILE A 169 -1.99 0.47 3.49
CA ILE A 169 -3.36 0.33 3.00
C ILE A 169 -3.64 -1.13 2.63
N GLY A 170 -4.77 -1.66 3.12
CA GLY A 170 -5.28 -2.98 2.79
C GLY A 170 -4.66 -4.12 3.61
N ALA A 171 -5.45 -4.62 4.56
CA ALA A 171 -5.19 -5.83 5.34
C ALA A 171 -6.35 -6.82 5.16
N GLY A 172 -6.90 -6.90 3.94
CA GLY A 172 -8.12 -7.67 3.65
C GLY A 172 -7.88 -9.14 3.25
N THR A 173 -6.63 -9.58 3.07
CA THR A 173 -6.32 -10.97 2.72
C THR A 173 -5.23 -11.52 3.65
N GLU A 174 -5.32 -12.80 3.97
CA GLU A 174 -4.36 -13.48 4.84
C GLU A 174 -2.91 -13.28 4.38
N ARG A 175 -2.64 -13.39 3.09
CA ARG A 175 -1.31 -13.16 2.53
C ARG A 175 -0.78 -11.74 2.78
N LEU A 176 -1.62 -10.72 2.63
CA LEU A 176 -1.24 -9.33 2.93
C LEU A 176 -1.03 -9.12 4.42
N VAL A 177 -1.86 -9.75 5.25
CA VAL A 177 -1.70 -9.73 6.72
C VAL A 177 -0.36 -10.33 7.11
N GLN A 178 -0.01 -11.51 6.60
CA GLN A 178 1.27 -12.17 6.87
C GLN A 178 2.46 -11.32 6.42
N PHE A 179 2.37 -10.71 5.24
CA PHE A 179 3.43 -9.82 4.73
C PHE A 179 3.61 -8.60 5.63
N LYS A 180 2.52 -7.93 6.02
CA LYS A 180 2.55 -6.67 6.78
C LYS A 180 2.81 -6.88 8.27
N ALA A 181 2.34 -7.98 8.85
CA ALA A 181 2.54 -8.30 10.27
C ALA A 181 4.02 -8.42 10.69
N LYS A 182 4.95 -8.56 9.75
CA LYS A 182 6.39 -8.60 10.04
C LYS A 182 6.96 -7.25 10.49
N TYR A 183 6.28 -6.14 10.13
CA TYR A 183 6.60 -4.79 10.57
C TYR A 183 6.08 -4.47 11.97
N ASN A 184 5.29 -5.38 12.57
CA ASN A 184 4.64 -5.23 13.87
C ASN A 184 3.75 -3.96 14.00
N PRO A 185 2.90 -3.69 13.00
CA PRO A 185 2.03 -2.53 13.01
C PRO A 185 0.81 -2.74 13.92
N THR A 186 0.14 -1.64 14.27
CA THR A 186 -1.17 -1.66 14.91
C THR A 186 -2.27 -1.80 13.86
N LEU A 187 -3.25 -2.68 14.10
CA LEU A 187 -4.43 -2.82 13.25
C LEU A 187 -5.36 -1.62 13.43
N SER A 188 -5.74 -0.99 12.33
CA SER A 188 -6.73 0.10 12.31
C SER A 188 -8.00 -0.36 11.60
N VAL A 189 -9.14 -0.18 12.28
CA VAL A 189 -10.47 -0.41 11.69
C VAL A 189 -10.87 0.82 10.90
N CYS A 190 -11.27 0.59 9.66
CA CYS A 190 -11.72 1.62 8.73
C CYS A 190 -13.11 1.25 8.20
N PHE A 191 -13.86 2.24 7.75
CA PHE A 191 -15.18 2.06 7.17
C PHE A 191 -15.21 2.55 5.73
N SER A 192 -15.95 1.83 4.88
CA SER A 192 -16.33 2.31 3.56
C SER A 192 -17.83 2.48 3.50
N ALA A 193 -18.28 3.56 2.89
CA ALA A 193 -19.68 3.86 2.63
C ALA A 193 -19.96 3.70 1.14
N LYS A 194 -20.88 2.82 0.77
CA LYS A 194 -21.21 2.55 -0.64
C LYS A 194 -22.69 2.76 -0.89
N LYS A 195 -23.01 3.57 -1.88
CA LYS A 195 -24.39 3.81 -2.34
C LYS A 195 -24.51 3.38 -3.80
N TYR A 196 -25.49 2.54 -4.06
CA TYR A 196 -25.81 2.08 -5.41
C TYR A 196 -26.80 3.03 -6.07
N SER A 197 -26.62 3.30 -7.36
CA SER A 197 -27.54 4.14 -8.15
C SER A 197 -28.86 3.41 -8.45
N SER A 198 -28.85 2.07 -8.44
CA SER A 198 -30.07 1.27 -8.62
C SER A 198 -29.93 -0.09 -7.93
N LEU A 199 -31.08 -0.71 -7.64
CA LEU A 199 -31.15 -2.06 -7.08
C LEU A 199 -30.53 -3.10 -8.03
N LEU A 200 -30.69 -2.90 -9.33
CA LEU A 200 -30.13 -3.80 -10.34
C LEU A 200 -28.59 -3.83 -10.29
N ILE A 201 -27.95 -2.68 -10.21
CA ILE A 201 -26.49 -2.59 -10.08
C ILE A 201 -26.01 -3.28 -8.79
N LYS A 202 -26.73 -3.10 -7.68
CA LYS A 202 -26.45 -3.79 -6.43
C LYS A 202 -26.49 -5.31 -6.59
N LEU A 203 -27.53 -5.84 -7.25
CA LEU A 203 -27.68 -7.28 -7.46
C LEU A 203 -26.62 -7.85 -8.40
N ILE A 204 -26.28 -7.13 -9.46
CA ILE A 204 -25.20 -7.52 -10.38
C ILE A 204 -23.87 -7.62 -9.64
N GLU A 205 -23.52 -6.61 -8.84
CA GLU A 205 -22.27 -6.60 -8.11
C GLU A 205 -22.19 -7.71 -7.07
N LEU A 206 -23.27 -7.91 -6.29
CA LEU A 206 -23.35 -8.99 -5.31
C LEU A 206 -23.25 -10.38 -5.95
N SER A 207 -23.86 -10.56 -7.14
CA SER A 207 -23.77 -11.82 -7.89
C SER A 207 -22.37 -12.04 -8.44
N TYR A 208 -21.72 -10.98 -8.92
CA TYR A 208 -20.34 -10.99 -9.41
C TYR A 208 -19.35 -11.32 -8.29
N GLU A 209 -19.49 -10.67 -7.13
CA GLU A 209 -18.65 -10.97 -5.96
C GLU A 209 -18.81 -12.42 -5.48
N LYS A 210 -20.05 -12.94 -5.42
CA LYS A 210 -20.32 -14.33 -5.07
C LYS A 210 -19.71 -15.30 -6.09
N LYS A 211 -19.81 -15.01 -7.37
CA LYS A 211 -19.25 -15.83 -8.46
C LYS A 211 -17.72 -15.82 -8.41
N LEU A 212 -17.13 -14.64 -8.19
CA LEU A 212 -15.69 -14.46 -8.06
C LEU A 212 -15.15 -15.21 -6.83
N ARG A 213 -15.79 -15.09 -5.67
CA ARG A 213 -15.42 -15.83 -4.46
C ARG A 213 -15.49 -17.35 -4.64
N ARG A 214 -16.52 -17.85 -5.34
CA ARG A 214 -16.63 -19.28 -5.70
C ARG A 214 -15.50 -19.75 -6.61
N LEU A 215 -15.14 -18.96 -7.63
CA LEU A 215 -14.05 -19.28 -8.56
C LEU A 215 -12.67 -19.25 -7.89
N LEU A 216 -12.47 -18.34 -6.92
CA LEU A 216 -11.21 -18.16 -6.20
C LEU A 216 -11.12 -19.02 -4.94
N ARG A 217 -12.15 -19.81 -4.59
CA ARG A 217 -12.22 -20.63 -3.36
C ARG A 217 -11.86 -19.87 -2.07
N ILE A 218 -12.29 -18.60 -1.98
CA ILE A 218 -12.15 -17.74 -0.81
C ILE A 218 -13.50 -17.65 -0.06
#